data_cb25f6d2571515e08f4c776c794544c5
#
_entry.id   cb25f6d2571515e08f4c776c794544c5
#
_cell.length_a   1.000
_cell.length_b   1.000
_cell.length_c   1.000
_cell.angle_alpha   90.00
_cell.angle_beta   90.00
_cell.angle_gamma   90.00
#
_symmetry.space_group_name_H-M   'P 1'
#
loop_
_entity.id
_entity.type
_entity.pdbx_description
1 polymer ?
#
loop_
_entity_poly.entity_id
_entity_poly.type
_entity_poly.pdbx_seq_one_letter_code
_entity_poly.pdbx_strand_id
1 'polypeptide(L)'
;AVFNEEITSVDFTQRPFRLGAGSGKSYTAGSIIAATGAQARWLGMPSEQKFIGKGVSGCATCDGFFFRGKEVCVVGGGDSAAEDALFLTKFASRVYLVHRRDALRATFRLVEKLRTNPKVEIIFEHTPEEITGEAKVTGINLKNVKTGAVRRLETPGVFIAIGHTPAT
;
A
#
# COMPACT_ATOMS: atom_id res chain seq x y z
N ALA A 1 -5.65 14.36 -29.95
CA ALA A 1 -5.67 13.00 -30.49
C ALA A 1 -5.19 12.02 -29.41
N VAL A 2 -5.76 10.83 -29.36
CA VAL A 2 -5.31 9.74 -28.47
C VAL A 2 -4.59 8.73 -29.36
N PHE A 3 -3.37 8.39 -28.98
CA PHE A 3 -2.57 7.38 -29.65
C PHE A 3 -2.38 6.20 -28.71
N ASN A 4 -2.67 5.00 -29.18
CA ASN A 4 -2.42 3.77 -28.44
C ASN A 4 -1.04 3.23 -28.85
N GLU A 5 0.01 3.94 -28.43
CA GLU A 5 1.41 3.60 -28.70
C GLU A 5 2.26 3.64 -27.45
N GLU A 6 3.17 2.72 -27.33
CA GLU A 6 4.15 2.69 -26.24
C GLU A 6 5.29 3.66 -26.56
N ILE A 7 5.55 4.60 -25.65
CA ILE A 7 6.71 5.49 -25.72
C ILE A 7 7.90 4.77 -25.04
N THR A 8 8.94 4.53 -25.80
CA THR A 8 10.12 3.77 -25.36
C THR A 8 11.33 4.63 -25.04
N SER A 9 11.31 5.91 -25.49
CA SER A 9 12.38 6.85 -25.18
C SER A 9 11.89 8.29 -25.19
N VAL A 10 12.53 9.13 -24.38
CA VAL A 10 12.29 10.58 -24.34
C VAL A 10 13.65 11.30 -24.30
N ASP A 11 13.84 12.25 -25.21
CA ASP A 11 14.98 13.15 -25.17
C ASP A 11 14.56 14.52 -24.58
N PHE A 12 15.10 14.81 -23.40
CA PHE A 12 14.87 16.06 -22.66
C PHE A 12 15.98 17.11 -22.85
N THR A 13 17.00 16.83 -23.70
CA THR A 13 18.18 17.71 -23.81
C THR A 13 17.87 19.00 -24.54
N GLN A 14 16.83 19.04 -25.37
CA GLN A 14 16.43 20.24 -26.14
C GLN A 14 14.90 20.35 -26.25
N ARG A 15 14.42 21.55 -26.56
CA ARG A 15 13.01 21.78 -26.87
C ARG A 15 12.82 22.08 -28.35
N PRO A 16 11.71 21.57 -28.98
CA PRO A 16 10.72 20.67 -28.41
C PRO A 16 11.33 19.31 -28.04
N PHE A 17 10.84 18.71 -26.95
CA PHE A 17 11.23 17.38 -26.52
C PHE A 17 10.89 16.34 -27.59
N ARG A 18 11.75 15.33 -27.76
CA ARG A 18 11.51 14.24 -28.72
C ARG A 18 11.14 12.96 -27.99
N LEU A 19 10.09 12.29 -28.48
CA LEU A 19 9.62 11.00 -27.98
C LEU A 19 9.75 9.96 -29.08
N GLY A 20 10.37 8.84 -28.78
CA GLY A 20 10.42 7.66 -29.65
C GLY A 20 9.37 6.64 -29.25
N ALA A 21 8.58 6.17 -30.20
CA ALA A 21 7.60 5.10 -30.00
C ALA A 21 8.17 3.73 -30.43
N GLY A 22 7.69 2.67 -29.80
CA GLY A 22 8.06 1.28 -30.15
C GLY A 22 7.71 0.88 -31.60
N SER A 23 6.78 1.59 -32.22
CA SER A 23 6.45 1.46 -33.65
C SER A 23 7.49 2.07 -34.60
N GLY A 24 8.54 2.73 -34.07
CA GLY A 24 9.54 3.48 -34.86
C GLY A 24 9.13 4.91 -35.21
N LYS A 25 7.94 5.37 -34.81
CA LYS A 25 7.51 6.75 -34.99
C LYS A 25 8.18 7.68 -33.98
N SER A 26 8.32 8.95 -34.33
CA SER A 26 8.81 10.00 -33.46
C SER A 26 7.77 11.10 -33.32
N TYR A 27 7.67 11.63 -32.11
CA TYR A 27 6.80 12.75 -31.78
C TYR A 27 7.62 13.88 -31.17
N THR A 28 7.11 15.12 -31.28
CA THR A 28 7.71 16.26 -30.60
C THR A 28 6.66 16.96 -29.74
N ALA A 29 7.07 17.42 -28.55
CA ALA A 29 6.19 18.11 -27.62
C ALA A 29 6.92 19.26 -26.91
N GLY A 30 6.26 20.39 -26.76
CA GLY A 30 6.77 21.51 -25.95
C GLY A 30 6.77 21.23 -24.44
N SER A 31 5.86 20.36 -24.01
CA SER A 31 5.73 19.90 -22.61
C SER A 31 5.29 18.43 -22.58
N ILE A 32 5.69 17.69 -21.53
CA ILE A 32 5.35 16.28 -21.37
C ILE A 32 4.78 16.11 -19.94
N ILE A 33 3.70 15.35 -19.84
CA ILE A 33 3.16 14.87 -18.56
C ILE A 33 3.39 13.35 -18.53
N ALA A 34 4.30 12.88 -17.66
CA ALA A 34 4.51 11.47 -17.42
C ALA A 34 3.44 10.96 -16.43
N ALA A 35 2.56 10.08 -16.89
CA ALA A 35 1.48 9.47 -16.10
C ALA A 35 1.51 7.96 -16.26
N THR A 36 2.68 7.37 -16.05
CA THR A 36 2.98 5.95 -16.29
C THR A 36 2.41 5.00 -15.23
N GLY A 37 1.91 5.56 -14.12
CA GLY A 37 1.35 4.79 -13.01
C GLY A 37 2.41 4.21 -12.08
N ALA A 38 1.95 3.39 -11.15
CA ALA A 38 2.78 2.68 -10.19
C ALA A 38 2.11 1.37 -9.76
N GLN A 39 2.91 0.41 -9.36
CA GLN A 39 2.43 -0.86 -8.85
C GLN A 39 2.62 -0.92 -7.33
N ALA A 40 1.61 -1.37 -6.60
CA ALA A 40 1.73 -1.62 -5.17
C ALA A 40 2.79 -2.70 -4.92
N ARG A 41 3.61 -2.49 -3.90
CA ARG A 41 4.54 -3.51 -3.42
C ARG A 41 3.80 -4.47 -2.50
N TRP A 42 4.11 -5.75 -2.67
CA TRP A 42 3.56 -6.83 -1.89
C TRP A 42 4.63 -7.43 -0.97
N LEU A 43 4.23 -8.13 0.08
CA LEU A 43 5.14 -8.82 1.00
C LEU A 43 5.78 -10.06 0.35
N GLY A 44 5.13 -10.60 -0.69
CA GLY A 44 5.61 -11.78 -1.42
C GLY A 44 5.27 -13.11 -0.73
N MET A 45 4.34 -13.10 0.22
CA MET A 45 3.88 -14.32 0.91
C MET A 45 2.84 -15.07 0.07
N PRO A 46 2.89 -16.41 -0.01
CA PRO A 46 1.86 -17.19 -0.71
C PRO A 46 0.45 -16.95 -0.18
N SER A 47 0.30 -16.79 1.15
CA SER A 47 -0.98 -16.47 1.79
C SER A 47 -1.51 -15.08 1.39
N GLU A 48 -0.65 -14.09 1.22
CA GLU A 48 -1.03 -12.78 0.72
C GLU A 48 -1.66 -12.88 -0.67
N GLN A 49 -0.99 -13.56 -1.61
CA GLN A 49 -1.46 -13.72 -2.98
C GLN A 49 -2.79 -14.49 -3.06
N LYS A 50 -2.97 -15.51 -2.24
CA LYS A 50 -4.21 -16.29 -2.13
C LYS A 50 -5.43 -15.40 -1.81
N PHE A 51 -5.23 -14.35 -1.01
CA PHE A 51 -6.30 -13.53 -0.47
C PHE A 51 -6.40 -12.13 -1.08
N ILE A 52 -5.62 -11.78 -2.11
CA ILE A 52 -5.82 -10.54 -2.87
C ILE A 52 -7.25 -10.50 -3.42
N GLY A 53 -7.98 -9.40 -3.13
CA GLY A 53 -9.41 -9.24 -3.46
C GLY A 53 -10.37 -10.08 -2.60
N LYS A 54 -9.85 -10.86 -1.63
CA LYS A 54 -10.64 -11.67 -0.69
C LYS A 54 -10.39 -11.29 0.77
N GLY A 55 -10.01 -10.03 1.00
CA GLY A 55 -9.67 -9.47 2.30
C GLY A 55 -8.27 -8.88 2.35
N VAL A 56 -7.39 -9.16 1.39
CA VAL A 56 -6.11 -8.47 1.21
C VAL A 56 -6.25 -7.41 0.11
N SER A 57 -5.82 -6.19 0.39
CA SER A 57 -5.86 -5.06 -0.53
C SER A 57 -4.59 -4.21 -0.44
N GLY A 58 -4.22 -3.55 -1.54
CA GLY A 58 -3.18 -2.52 -1.61
C GLY A 58 -3.75 -1.09 -1.71
N CYS A 59 -5.07 -0.93 -1.54
CA CYS A 59 -5.73 0.36 -1.75
C CYS A 59 -6.81 0.60 -0.68
N ALA A 60 -6.49 1.35 0.36
CA ALA A 60 -7.44 1.68 1.43
C ALA A 60 -8.62 2.50 0.93
N THR A 61 -8.38 3.44 0.01
CA THR A 61 -9.43 4.30 -0.57
C THR A 61 -10.39 3.53 -1.46
N CYS A 62 -9.92 2.46 -2.12
CA CYS A 62 -10.74 1.61 -2.98
C CYS A 62 -11.65 0.69 -2.15
N ASP A 63 -11.09 0.03 -1.14
CA ASP A 63 -11.71 -1.13 -0.49
C ASP A 63 -12.16 -0.88 0.95
N GLY A 64 -11.75 0.24 1.57
CA GLY A 64 -12.03 0.52 2.98
C GLY A 64 -13.49 0.50 3.36
N PHE A 65 -14.38 0.89 2.43
CA PHE A 65 -15.83 0.88 2.65
C PHE A 65 -16.40 -0.51 2.96
N PHE A 66 -15.82 -1.58 2.37
CA PHE A 66 -16.28 -2.96 2.60
C PHE A 66 -16.01 -3.48 4.02
N PHE A 67 -15.19 -2.75 4.78
CA PHE A 67 -14.82 -3.10 6.15
C PHE A 67 -15.51 -2.21 7.20
N ARG A 68 -16.63 -1.60 6.84
CA ARG A 68 -17.43 -0.78 7.79
C ARG A 68 -17.80 -1.58 9.03
N GLY A 69 -17.49 -1.01 10.21
CA GLY A 69 -17.75 -1.60 11.53
C GLY A 69 -16.87 -2.80 11.89
N LYS A 70 -15.88 -3.13 11.05
CA LYS A 70 -14.94 -4.25 11.28
C LYS A 70 -13.60 -3.73 11.76
N GLU A 71 -12.82 -4.59 12.39
CA GLU A 71 -11.41 -4.33 12.68
C GLU A 71 -10.57 -4.68 11.46
N VAL A 72 -9.56 -3.85 11.14
CA VAL A 72 -8.67 -4.06 10.00
C VAL A 72 -7.22 -3.90 10.39
N CYS A 73 -6.34 -4.56 9.63
CA CYS A 73 -4.90 -4.46 9.78
C CYS A 73 -4.30 -3.70 8.60
N VAL A 74 -3.41 -2.74 8.89
CA VAL A 74 -2.56 -2.06 7.90
C VAL A 74 -1.12 -2.44 8.15
N VAL A 75 -0.43 -2.89 7.12
CA VAL A 75 0.99 -3.28 7.21
C VAL A 75 1.84 -2.22 6.52
N GLY A 76 2.68 -1.54 7.29
CA GLY A 76 3.55 -0.49 6.77
C GLY A 76 4.10 0.42 7.86
N GLY A 77 4.66 1.58 7.50
CA GLY A 77 5.21 2.49 8.50
C GLY A 77 5.71 3.82 7.93
N GLY A 78 5.49 4.07 6.65
CA GLY A 78 5.69 5.37 5.99
C GLY A 78 4.41 6.19 5.94
N ASP A 79 4.47 7.35 5.26
CA ASP A 79 3.33 8.26 5.11
C ASP A 79 2.11 7.58 4.51
N SER A 80 2.27 6.78 3.45
CA SER A 80 1.15 6.04 2.84
C SER A 80 0.45 5.12 3.84
N ALA A 81 1.19 4.38 4.67
CA ALA A 81 0.59 3.51 5.68
C ALA A 81 -0.13 4.30 6.77
N ALA A 82 0.40 5.45 7.15
CA ALA A 82 -0.23 6.34 8.12
C ALA A 82 -1.52 6.97 7.58
N GLU A 83 -1.50 7.42 6.32
CA GLU A 83 -2.67 7.97 5.63
C GLU A 83 -3.75 6.91 5.43
N ASP A 84 -3.39 5.71 4.99
CA ASP A 84 -4.30 4.58 4.82
C ASP A 84 -4.95 4.19 6.16
N ALA A 85 -4.16 4.08 7.23
CA ALA A 85 -4.68 3.78 8.56
C ALA A 85 -5.66 4.84 9.04
N LEU A 86 -5.32 6.12 8.90
CA LEU A 86 -6.22 7.24 9.25
C LEU A 86 -7.49 7.25 8.39
N PHE A 87 -7.36 6.98 7.09
CA PHE A 87 -8.52 6.90 6.19
C PHE A 87 -9.48 5.79 6.60
N LEU A 88 -8.96 4.61 6.90
CA LEU A 88 -9.75 3.45 7.31
C LEU A 88 -10.51 3.68 8.61
N THR A 89 -10.05 4.56 9.51
CA THR A 89 -10.83 4.90 10.73
C THR A 89 -12.20 5.51 10.44
N LYS A 90 -12.45 6.01 9.23
CA LYS A 90 -13.77 6.51 8.81
C LYS A 90 -14.80 5.38 8.68
N PHE A 91 -14.36 4.18 8.45
CA PHE A 91 -15.21 3.01 8.21
C PHE A 91 -15.05 1.95 9.29
N ALA A 92 -13.83 1.57 9.58
CA ALA A 92 -13.49 0.53 10.53
C ALA A 92 -13.84 0.91 11.98
N SER A 93 -14.14 -0.09 12.80
CA SER A 93 -14.27 0.07 14.25
C SER A 93 -12.91 0.22 14.93
N ARG A 94 -11.89 -0.47 14.42
CA ARG A 94 -10.49 -0.39 14.86
C ARG A 94 -9.53 -0.63 13.70
N VAL A 95 -8.37 0.02 13.73
CA VAL A 95 -7.29 -0.12 12.76
C VAL A 95 -6.00 -0.48 13.50
N TYR A 96 -5.43 -1.63 13.19
CA TYR A 96 -4.13 -2.05 13.68
C TYR A 96 -3.07 -1.69 12.66
N LEU A 97 -2.16 -0.77 13.00
CA LEU A 97 -1.03 -0.41 12.14
C LEU A 97 0.21 -1.21 12.58
N VAL A 98 0.58 -2.20 11.78
CA VAL A 98 1.70 -3.11 12.06
C VAL A 98 2.97 -2.59 11.40
N HIS A 99 4.02 -2.41 12.20
CA HIS A 99 5.32 -1.97 11.71
C HIS A 99 6.47 -2.80 12.29
N ARG A 100 7.44 -3.12 11.43
CA ARG A 100 8.59 -3.98 11.79
C ARG A 100 9.65 -3.33 12.69
N ARG A 101 9.63 -1.99 12.82
CA ARG A 101 10.56 -1.23 13.65
C ARG A 101 9.86 -0.71 14.90
N ASP A 102 10.60 -0.10 15.78
CA ASP A 102 10.15 0.55 17.02
C ASP A 102 9.60 1.97 16.81
N ALA A 103 9.77 2.54 15.60
CA ALA A 103 9.26 3.85 15.24
C ALA A 103 8.79 3.90 13.78
N LEU A 104 7.70 4.64 13.52
CA LEU A 104 7.23 4.93 12.17
C LEU A 104 8.19 5.87 11.45
N ARG A 105 8.27 5.74 10.13
CA ARG A 105 8.98 6.66 9.24
C ARG A 105 8.08 7.76 8.67
N ALA A 106 6.81 7.73 9.02
CA ALA A 106 5.84 8.74 8.62
C ALA A 106 6.20 10.11 9.22
N THR A 107 5.72 11.17 8.58
CA THR A 107 5.91 12.55 9.03
C THR A 107 5.32 12.74 10.43
N PHE A 108 5.93 13.63 11.20
CA PHE A 108 5.53 13.91 12.59
C PHE A 108 4.02 14.16 12.74
N ARG A 109 3.43 14.96 11.85
CA ARG A 109 2.00 15.28 11.88
C ARG A 109 1.09 14.06 11.71
N LEU A 110 1.49 13.10 10.86
CA LEU A 110 0.74 11.86 10.68
C LEU A 110 0.87 10.96 11.90
N VAL A 111 2.07 10.86 12.46
CA VAL A 111 2.32 10.08 13.69
C VAL A 111 1.49 10.62 14.85
N GLU A 112 1.42 11.94 15.05
CA GLU A 112 0.58 12.54 16.09
C GLU A 112 -0.91 12.19 15.88
N LYS A 113 -1.43 12.33 14.66
CA LYS A 113 -2.82 11.98 14.34
C LYS A 113 -3.12 10.50 14.61
N LEU A 114 -2.18 9.61 14.31
CA LEU A 114 -2.33 8.18 14.60
C LEU A 114 -2.39 7.93 16.11
N ARG A 115 -1.46 8.54 16.88
CA ARG A 115 -1.37 8.35 18.33
C ARG A 115 -2.58 8.89 19.10
N THR A 116 -3.17 9.98 18.61
CA THR A 116 -4.34 10.62 19.22
C THR A 116 -5.66 10.03 18.75
N ASN A 117 -5.67 9.17 17.75
CA ASN A 117 -6.88 8.56 17.22
C ASN A 117 -7.27 7.31 18.05
N PRO A 118 -8.41 7.31 18.76
CA PRO A 118 -8.80 6.21 19.64
C PRO A 118 -9.10 4.90 18.91
N LYS A 119 -9.26 4.94 17.57
CA LYS A 119 -9.50 3.76 16.76
C LYS A 119 -8.20 3.12 16.25
N VAL A 120 -7.04 3.75 16.45
CA VAL A 120 -5.77 3.25 15.93
C VAL A 120 -4.96 2.61 17.05
N GLU A 121 -4.50 1.39 16.83
CA GLU A 121 -3.50 0.71 17.64
C GLU A 121 -2.25 0.46 16.80
N ILE A 122 -1.10 0.99 17.23
CA ILE A 122 0.17 0.78 16.53
C ILE A 122 0.88 -0.41 17.16
N ILE A 123 1.15 -1.42 16.36
CA ILE A 123 1.86 -2.64 16.75
C ILE A 123 3.27 -2.57 16.18
N PHE A 124 4.22 -2.15 17.01
CA PHE A 124 5.63 -2.07 16.64
C PHE A 124 6.33 -3.43 16.72
N GLU A 125 7.49 -3.53 16.05
CA GLU A 125 8.41 -4.68 16.12
C GLU A 125 7.77 -5.99 15.68
N HIS A 126 6.77 -5.91 14.79
CA HIS A 126 6.10 -7.09 14.24
C HIS A 126 6.12 -7.08 12.71
N THR A 127 6.26 -8.28 12.16
CA THR A 127 6.12 -8.55 10.72
C THR A 127 5.01 -9.55 10.49
N PRO A 128 4.25 -9.43 9.38
CA PRO A 128 3.38 -10.51 8.93
C PRO A 128 4.17 -11.79 8.70
N GLU A 129 3.66 -12.92 9.18
CA GLU A 129 4.19 -14.25 8.94
C GLU A 129 3.24 -15.04 8.04
N GLU A 130 1.94 -14.92 8.27
CA GLU A 130 0.91 -15.62 7.49
C GLU A 130 -0.41 -14.88 7.57
N ILE A 131 -1.14 -14.79 6.45
CA ILE A 131 -2.53 -14.36 6.41
C ILE A 131 -3.40 -15.61 6.39
N THR A 132 -4.36 -15.70 7.31
CA THR A 132 -5.15 -16.90 7.56
C THR A 132 -6.58 -16.74 7.10
N GLY A 133 -7.19 -17.86 6.69
CA GLY A 133 -8.57 -17.92 6.23
C GLY A 133 -8.81 -19.11 5.31
N GLU A 134 -10.06 -19.32 4.94
CA GLU A 134 -10.46 -20.35 3.97
C GLU A 134 -10.82 -19.71 2.62
N ALA A 135 -12.02 -19.19 2.50
CA ALA A 135 -12.49 -18.47 1.31
C ALA A 135 -12.13 -16.97 1.34
N LYS A 136 -12.02 -16.40 2.53
CA LYS A 136 -11.68 -15.00 2.81
C LYS A 136 -10.74 -14.92 3.99
N VAL A 137 -10.11 -13.76 4.17
CA VAL A 137 -9.28 -13.47 5.34
C VAL A 137 -10.12 -13.56 6.62
N THR A 138 -9.58 -14.24 7.63
CA THR A 138 -10.11 -14.28 8.99
C THR A 138 -9.13 -13.75 10.02
N GLY A 139 -7.84 -13.66 9.66
CA GLY A 139 -6.82 -13.15 10.56
C GLY A 139 -5.45 -13.08 9.91
N ILE A 140 -4.49 -12.61 10.69
CA ILE A 140 -3.09 -12.51 10.33
C ILE A 140 -2.22 -12.93 11.53
N ASN A 141 -1.24 -13.77 11.29
CA ASN A 141 -0.19 -14.11 12.25
C ASN A 141 0.95 -13.10 12.14
N LEU A 142 1.29 -12.47 13.25
CA LEU A 142 2.32 -11.47 13.37
C LEU A 142 3.46 -12.02 14.21
N LYS A 143 4.68 -11.97 13.68
CA LYS A 143 5.89 -12.39 14.37
C LYS A 143 6.63 -11.19 14.93
N ASN A 144 6.93 -11.21 16.22
CA ASN A 144 7.78 -10.20 16.83
C ASN A 144 9.22 -10.37 16.34
N VAL A 145 9.82 -9.32 15.82
CA VAL A 145 11.16 -9.37 15.19
C VAL A 145 12.29 -9.54 16.21
N LYS A 146 12.07 -9.21 17.49
CA LYS A 146 13.07 -9.35 18.56
C LYS A 146 12.98 -10.69 19.27
N THR A 147 11.78 -11.12 19.60
CA THR A 147 11.56 -12.31 20.43
C THR A 147 11.23 -13.56 19.63
N GLY A 148 10.81 -13.40 18.38
CA GLY A 148 10.29 -14.49 17.56
C GLY A 148 8.88 -14.96 17.95
N ALA A 149 8.28 -14.40 18.99
CA ALA A 149 6.95 -14.78 19.43
C ALA A 149 5.90 -14.46 18.35
N VAL A 150 4.97 -15.38 18.13
CA VAL A 150 3.89 -15.21 17.16
C VAL A 150 2.61 -14.82 17.89
N ARG A 151 1.96 -13.78 17.41
CA ARG A 151 0.66 -13.27 17.85
C ARG A 151 -0.32 -13.35 16.71
N ARG A 152 -1.47 -13.96 16.93
CA ARG A 152 -2.59 -13.93 15.99
C ARG A 152 -3.44 -12.66 16.21
N LEU A 153 -3.80 -12.01 15.13
CA LEU A 153 -4.74 -10.90 15.10
C LEU A 153 -5.95 -11.32 14.25
N GLU A 154 -7.12 -11.33 14.87
CA GLU A 154 -8.38 -11.58 14.16
C GLU A 154 -8.77 -10.34 13.37
N THR A 155 -8.89 -10.48 12.06
CA THR A 155 -9.27 -9.39 11.16
C THR A 155 -9.76 -9.94 9.82
N PRO A 156 -10.87 -9.42 9.27
CA PRO A 156 -11.32 -9.79 7.93
C PRO A 156 -10.62 -9.00 6.82
N GLY A 157 -9.79 -7.99 7.16
CA GLY A 157 -9.15 -7.11 6.19
C GLY A 157 -7.71 -6.76 6.51
N VAL A 158 -6.82 -7.00 5.54
CA VAL A 158 -5.38 -6.68 5.63
C VAL A 158 -5.01 -5.78 4.46
N PHE A 159 -4.54 -4.57 4.77
CA PHE A 159 -4.10 -3.57 3.80
C PHE A 159 -2.58 -3.50 3.76
N ILE A 160 -2.01 -3.74 2.59
CA ILE A 160 -0.55 -3.72 2.40
C ILE A 160 -0.13 -2.35 1.90
N ALA A 161 0.54 -1.58 2.78
CA ALA A 161 0.95 -0.19 2.55
C ALA A 161 2.47 -0.02 2.71
N ILE A 162 3.25 -0.87 2.01
CA ILE A 162 4.72 -0.89 2.08
C ILE A 162 5.40 -0.09 0.96
N GLY A 163 4.61 0.67 0.21
CA GLY A 163 5.02 1.56 -0.87
C GLY A 163 4.64 1.06 -2.26
N HIS A 164 5.06 1.83 -3.25
CA HIS A 164 4.81 1.57 -4.67
C HIS A 164 6.11 1.55 -5.44
N THR A 165 6.13 0.85 -6.56
CA THR A 165 7.20 0.92 -7.56
C THR A 165 6.65 1.68 -8.76
N PRO A 166 7.23 2.86 -9.09
CA PRO A 166 6.79 3.60 -10.27
C PRO A 166 7.10 2.81 -11.55
N ALA A 167 6.21 2.92 -12.53
CA ALA A 167 6.41 2.34 -13.86
C ALA A 167 7.12 3.39 -14.75
N THR A 168 8.45 3.51 -14.58
CA THR A 168 9.32 4.44 -15.32
C THR A 168 10.49 3.71 -15.92
#